data_687d78805ef34c8e4c78f86d32083a57
#
_entry.id   687d78805ef34c8e4c78f86d32083a57
#
_cell.length_a   1.000
_cell.length_b   1.000
_cell.length_c   1.000
_cell.angle_alpha   90.00
_cell.angle_beta   90.00
_cell.angle_gamma   90.00
#
_symmetry.space_group_name_H-M   'P 1'
#
loop_
_entity.id
_entity.type
_entity.pdbx_description
1 polymer ?
#
loop_
_entity_poly.entity_id
_entity_poly.type
_entity_poly.pdbx_seq_one_letter_code
_entity_poly.pdbx_strand_id
1 'polypeptide(L)'
;MSQVSVDKTVEYGDPKLEPIVLIDTGTKYSIIRNILRMGYRVIRVPWDMSFNKIISYKPKGIIISNGPGDPKMCNSTIDTVNKLFDSTLPILGICLGNQIIALAAGGDTYKLKFGHRGQNKGCTELNTNQTFITSQNHGYGVKSNTLNKTGFKAWYINSDDNTIEGIKHESKPIIAVQFHPEASPGPYDCLHIFESFKALVEQNGSNEKSIQIDRVNGGGKIFQRMKP
;
A
#
# COMPACT_ATOMS: atom_id res chain seq x y z
N MET A 1 3.02 -4.81 -18.12
CA MET A 1 3.80 -4.14 -17.07
C MET A 1 5.22 -3.80 -17.51
N SER A 2 5.95 -4.69 -18.15
CA SER A 2 7.35 -4.46 -18.59
C SER A 2 7.59 -3.19 -19.43
N GLN A 3 6.58 -2.66 -20.12
CA GLN A 3 6.71 -1.43 -20.92
C GLN A 3 6.63 -0.13 -20.12
N VAL A 4 6.16 -0.17 -18.88
CA VAL A 4 5.91 1.02 -18.05
C VAL A 4 6.67 1.01 -16.73
N SER A 5 7.13 -0.16 -16.32
CA SER A 5 7.97 -0.34 -15.13
C SER A 5 9.45 -0.06 -15.45
N VAL A 6 10.22 0.27 -14.44
CA VAL A 6 11.69 0.30 -14.56
C VAL A 6 12.25 -1.11 -14.78
N ASP A 7 13.35 -1.22 -15.52
CA ASP A 7 14.02 -2.50 -15.76
C ASP A 7 14.96 -2.90 -14.61
N LYS A 8 15.38 -1.93 -13.81
CA LYS A 8 16.29 -2.11 -12.67
C LYS A 8 15.93 -1.18 -11.53
N THR A 9 16.40 -1.51 -10.34
CA THR A 9 16.20 -0.68 -9.14
C THR A 9 16.77 0.73 -9.34
N VAL A 10 15.99 1.73 -8.95
CA VAL A 10 16.37 3.15 -8.96
C VAL A 10 16.12 3.74 -7.58
N GLU A 11 17.09 4.46 -7.04
CA GLU A 11 17.00 5.08 -5.73
C GLU A 11 16.83 6.60 -5.84
N TYR A 12 16.04 7.19 -4.92
CA TYR A 12 15.78 8.62 -4.83
C TYR A 12 15.89 9.08 -3.37
N GLY A 13 16.45 10.26 -3.14
CA GLY A 13 16.59 10.87 -1.83
C GLY A 13 17.95 10.61 -1.18
N ASP A 14 18.12 11.08 0.06
CA ASP A 14 19.36 10.88 0.83
C ASP A 14 19.49 9.42 1.25
N PRO A 15 20.61 8.74 0.94
CA PRO A 15 20.85 7.35 1.31
C PRO A 15 20.90 7.09 2.83
N LYS A 16 21.04 8.14 3.65
CA LYS A 16 20.97 8.05 5.11
C LYS A 16 19.54 7.89 5.65
N LEU A 17 18.53 8.23 4.85
CA LEU A 17 17.14 8.09 5.25
C LEU A 17 16.69 6.64 5.16
N GLU A 18 15.72 6.28 6.00
CA GLU A 18 15.08 4.97 5.99
C GLU A 18 14.32 4.74 4.66
N PRO A 19 14.36 3.54 4.08
CA PRO A 19 13.78 3.28 2.77
C PRO A 19 12.28 2.92 2.83
N ILE A 20 11.54 3.47 1.88
CA ILE A 20 10.26 2.91 1.40
C ILE A 20 10.54 2.23 0.06
N VAL A 21 10.13 0.97 -0.08
CA VAL A 21 10.16 0.30 -1.38
C VAL A 21 8.90 0.64 -2.16
N LEU A 22 9.10 1.06 -3.41
CA LEU A 22 8.04 1.37 -4.37
C LEU A 22 8.06 0.34 -5.50
N ILE A 23 7.08 -0.57 -5.50
CA ILE A 23 6.89 -1.54 -6.59
C ILE A 23 6.27 -0.79 -7.77
N ASP A 24 7.01 -0.75 -8.86
CA ASP A 24 6.68 0.06 -10.03
C ASP A 24 5.82 -0.67 -11.04
N THR A 25 4.54 -0.37 -11.05
CA THR A 25 3.58 -0.84 -12.04
C THR A 25 3.18 0.24 -13.06
N GLY A 26 3.95 1.34 -13.13
CA GLY A 26 3.68 2.52 -13.97
C GLY A 26 3.58 3.80 -13.14
N THR A 27 4.54 3.96 -12.25
CA THR A 27 4.57 4.99 -11.20
C THR A 27 4.53 6.41 -11.74
N LYS A 28 3.60 7.23 -11.24
CA LYS A 28 3.67 8.68 -11.38
C LYS A 28 4.74 9.26 -10.44
N TYR A 29 5.58 10.16 -10.96
CA TYR A 29 6.64 10.80 -10.17
C TYR A 29 6.14 11.57 -8.94
N SER A 30 4.87 11.98 -8.93
CA SER A 30 4.25 12.60 -7.75
C SER A 30 4.18 11.67 -6.54
N ILE A 31 4.06 10.35 -6.73
CA ILE A 31 4.15 9.37 -5.64
C ILE A 31 5.54 9.42 -5.02
N ILE A 32 6.60 9.38 -5.84
CA ILE A 32 8.00 9.49 -5.37
C ILE A 32 8.19 10.78 -4.57
N ARG A 33 7.72 11.92 -5.11
CA ARG A 33 7.82 13.21 -4.42
C ARG A 33 7.10 13.22 -3.07
N ASN A 34 5.94 12.59 -2.95
CA ASN A 34 5.24 12.50 -1.67
C ASN A 34 5.99 11.62 -0.65
N ILE A 35 6.58 10.51 -1.08
CA ILE A 35 7.41 9.67 -0.18
C ILE A 35 8.63 10.47 0.32
N LEU A 36 9.31 11.21 -0.56
CA LEU A 36 10.43 12.06 -0.17
C LEU A 36 10.02 13.17 0.82
N ARG A 37 8.84 13.78 0.63
CA ARG A 37 8.27 14.79 1.56
C ARG A 37 7.94 14.19 2.93
N MET A 38 7.60 12.90 3.01
CA MET A 38 7.40 12.22 4.29
C MET A 38 8.70 11.99 5.06
N GLY A 39 9.88 12.25 4.46
CA GLY A 39 11.19 12.09 5.09
C GLY A 39 11.82 10.71 4.88
N TYR A 40 11.39 9.95 3.89
CA TYR A 40 11.95 8.65 3.52
C TYR A 40 12.67 8.73 2.17
N ARG A 41 13.70 7.89 1.96
CA ARG A 41 14.22 7.63 0.62
C ARG A 41 13.36 6.59 -0.09
N VAL A 42 13.39 6.59 -1.41
CA VAL A 42 12.61 5.65 -2.24
C VAL A 42 13.54 4.67 -2.92
N ILE A 43 13.23 3.39 -2.80
CA ILE A 43 13.83 2.31 -3.61
C ILE A 43 12.73 1.85 -4.57
N ARG A 44 12.73 2.41 -5.80
CA ARG A 44 11.81 2.01 -6.86
C ARG A 44 12.32 0.74 -7.52
N VAL A 45 11.52 -0.31 -7.48
CA VAL A 45 11.87 -1.65 -7.97
C VAL A 45 10.95 -2.07 -9.12
N PRO A 46 11.41 -2.94 -10.04
CA PRO A 46 10.56 -3.52 -11.06
C PRO A 46 9.30 -4.20 -10.51
N TRP A 47 8.24 -4.20 -11.31
CA TRP A 47 6.92 -4.78 -10.99
C TRP A 47 6.98 -6.27 -10.61
N ASP A 48 7.95 -7.01 -11.13
CA ASP A 48 8.15 -8.45 -10.94
C ASP A 48 9.24 -8.78 -9.90
N MET A 49 9.69 -7.79 -9.13
CA MET A 49 10.69 -7.98 -8.09
C MET A 49 10.23 -9.01 -7.06
N SER A 50 11.08 -9.98 -6.76
CA SER A 50 10.76 -11.04 -5.81
C SER A 50 10.66 -10.53 -4.37
N PHE A 51 9.82 -11.18 -3.56
CA PHE A 51 9.66 -10.92 -2.12
C PHE A 51 11.01 -10.85 -1.38
N ASN A 52 11.87 -11.87 -1.55
CA ASN A 52 13.16 -11.95 -0.85
C ASN A 52 14.06 -10.75 -1.17
N LYS A 53 14.04 -10.30 -2.43
CA LYS A 53 14.83 -9.14 -2.85
C LYS A 53 14.26 -7.85 -2.26
N ILE A 54 12.94 -7.67 -2.22
CA ILE A 54 12.29 -6.53 -1.59
C ILE A 54 12.67 -6.45 -0.10
N ILE A 55 12.55 -7.55 0.64
CA ILE A 55 12.88 -7.59 2.08
C ILE A 55 14.37 -7.34 2.33
N SER A 56 15.27 -7.74 1.40
CA SER A 56 16.70 -7.49 1.54
C SER A 56 17.09 -6.00 1.60
N TYR A 57 16.23 -5.11 1.11
CA TYR A 57 16.39 -3.65 1.26
C TYR A 57 16.02 -3.12 2.65
N LYS A 58 15.49 -3.97 3.55
CA LYS A 58 15.03 -3.61 4.91
C LYS A 58 14.07 -2.41 4.91
N PRO A 59 13.00 -2.44 4.10
CA PRO A 59 12.09 -1.31 3.99
C PRO A 59 11.34 -1.06 5.29
N LYS A 60 11.00 0.20 5.57
CA LYS A 60 10.08 0.57 6.65
C LYS A 60 8.61 0.51 6.24
N GLY A 61 8.34 0.45 4.94
CA GLY A 61 7.03 0.28 4.36
C GLY A 61 7.13 0.03 2.85
N ILE A 62 6.03 -0.37 2.25
CA ILE A 62 5.95 -0.71 0.84
C ILE A 62 4.79 0.04 0.19
N ILE A 63 5.03 0.57 -1.01
CA ILE A 63 3.96 1.14 -1.83
C ILE A 63 3.87 0.34 -3.13
N ILE A 64 2.67 -0.11 -3.50
CA ILE A 64 2.36 -0.64 -4.81
C ILE A 64 1.75 0.51 -5.62
N SER A 65 2.42 0.89 -6.70
CA SER A 65 2.06 2.08 -7.44
C SER A 65 0.78 1.94 -8.26
N ASN A 66 0.37 3.05 -8.85
CA ASN A 66 -0.59 3.06 -9.94
C ASN A 66 0.00 2.41 -11.20
N GLY A 67 -0.85 2.07 -12.16
CA GLY A 67 -0.43 1.55 -13.46
C GLY A 67 -1.59 1.29 -14.41
N PRO A 68 -1.28 1.01 -15.68
CA PRO A 68 -2.28 0.70 -16.69
C PRO A 68 -2.64 -0.79 -16.74
N GLY A 69 -3.74 -1.10 -17.42
CA GLY A 69 -4.08 -2.45 -17.84
C GLY A 69 -5.00 -3.22 -16.90
N ASP A 70 -5.11 -4.52 -17.14
CA ASP A 70 -5.88 -5.45 -16.34
C ASP A 70 -5.05 -5.93 -15.14
N PRO A 71 -5.49 -5.73 -13.89
CA PRO A 71 -4.76 -6.15 -12.70
C PRO A 71 -4.47 -7.66 -12.67
N LYS A 72 -5.32 -8.49 -13.28
CA LYS A 72 -5.14 -9.95 -13.35
C LYS A 72 -3.92 -10.38 -14.19
N MET A 73 -3.38 -9.46 -15.01
CA MET A 73 -2.15 -9.72 -15.76
C MET A 73 -0.87 -9.46 -14.96
N CYS A 74 -0.98 -9.02 -13.70
CA CYS A 74 0.15 -8.71 -12.82
C CYS A 74 0.53 -9.88 -11.90
N ASN A 75 0.52 -11.11 -12.40
CA ASN A 75 0.69 -12.32 -11.58
C ASN A 75 1.92 -12.27 -10.67
N SER A 76 3.10 -11.89 -11.18
CA SER A 76 4.33 -11.80 -10.38
C SER A 76 4.21 -10.81 -9.22
N THR A 77 3.54 -9.67 -9.46
CA THR A 77 3.30 -8.66 -8.39
C THR A 77 2.29 -9.20 -7.38
N ILE A 78 1.21 -9.84 -7.84
CA ILE A 78 0.18 -10.44 -6.97
C ILE A 78 0.82 -11.48 -6.05
N ASP A 79 1.63 -12.39 -6.58
CA ASP A 79 2.34 -13.42 -5.81
C ASP A 79 3.30 -12.82 -4.78
N THR A 80 4.01 -11.75 -5.15
CA THR A 80 4.91 -11.05 -4.25
C THR A 80 4.14 -10.33 -3.13
N VAL A 81 3.03 -9.65 -3.46
CA VAL A 81 2.17 -8.95 -2.49
C VAL A 81 1.50 -9.94 -1.54
N ASN A 82 1.05 -11.10 -2.03
CA ASN A 82 0.52 -12.16 -1.16
C ASN A 82 1.53 -12.58 -0.08
N LYS A 83 2.80 -12.80 -0.45
CA LYS A 83 3.88 -13.11 0.51
C LYS A 83 4.19 -11.96 1.47
N LEU A 84 4.03 -10.71 1.02
CA LEU A 84 4.23 -9.52 1.86
C LEU A 84 3.19 -9.41 2.97
N PHE A 85 2.01 -10.02 2.84
CA PHE A 85 1.01 -10.05 3.89
C PHE A 85 1.45 -10.83 5.15
N ASP A 86 2.42 -11.73 5.03
CA ASP A 86 3.00 -12.43 6.18
C ASP A 86 4.04 -11.58 6.93
N SER A 87 4.44 -10.47 6.36
CA SER A 87 5.27 -9.48 7.04
C SER A 87 4.42 -8.52 7.89
N THR A 88 5.06 -7.86 8.85
CA THR A 88 4.43 -6.79 9.64
C THR A 88 4.54 -5.42 8.97
N LEU A 89 5.10 -5.35 7.76
CA LEU A 89 5.38 -4.09 7.07
C LEU A 89 4.09 -3.36 6.67
N PRO A 90 4.03 -2.05 6.89
CA PRO A 90 2.98 -1.21 6.34
C PRO A 90 2.97 -1.23 4.81
N ILE A 91 1.78 -1.37 4.23
CA ILE A 91 1.59 -1.41 2.78
C ILE A 91 0.54 -0.40 2.36
N LEU A 92 0.85 0.38 1.31
CA LEU A 92 -0.09 1.27 0.62
C LEU A 92 -0.25 0.83 -0.84
N GLY A 93 -1.49 0.62 -1.29
CA GLY A 93 -1.81 0.41 -2.70
C GLY A 93 -2.47 1.63 -3.32
N ILE A 94 -2.04 2.03 -4.53
CA ILE A 94 -2.62 3.19 -5.25
C ILE A 94 -3.14 2.73 -6.62
N CYS A 95 -4.42 2.93 -6.88
CA CYS A 95 -5.13 2.63 -8.13
C CYS A 95 -4.95 1.16 -8.54
N LEU A 96 -4.05 0.84 -9.47
CA LEU A 96 -3.72 -0.55 -9.81
C LEU A 96 -3.20 -1.33 -8.57
N GLY A 97 -2.45 -0.67 -7.69
CA GLY A 97 -1.96 -1.27 -6.43
C GLY A 97 -3.09 -1.68 -5.48
N ASN A 98 -4.20 -0.94 -5.44
CA ASN A 98 -5.41 -1.33 -4.69
C ASN A 98 -6.02 -2.63 -5.24
N GLN A 99 -6.09 -2.75 -6.56
CA GLN A 99 -6.64 -3.92 -7.23
C GLN A 99 -5.73 -5.15 -7.04
N ILE A 100 -4.40 -4.97 -7.12
CA ILE A 100 -3.41 -6.01 -6.87
C ILE A 100 -3.49 -6.52 -5.43
N ILE A 101 -3.62 -5.63 -4.45
CA ILE A 101 -3.80 -6.00 -3.03
C ILE A 101 -5.07 -6.84 -2.85
N ALA A 102 -6.19 -6.43 -3.46
CA ALA A 102 -7.43 -7.19 -3.38
C ALA A 102 -7.28 -8.61 -3.98
N LEU A 103 -6.64 -8.73 -5.15
CA LEU A 103 -6.37 -10.03 -5.80
C LEU A 103 -5.41 -10.89 -4.97
N ALA A 104 -4.33 -10.32 -4.44
CA ALA A 104 -3.37 -11.02 -3.59
C ALA A 104 -4.00 -11.57 -2.30
N ALA A 105 -5.04 -10.93 -1.80
CA ALA A 105 -5.81 -11.38 -0.64
C ALA A 105 -6.87 -12.45 -0.98
N GLY A 106 -7.01 -12.84 -2.24
CA GLY A 106 -8.01 -13.81 -2.69
C GLY A 106 -9.37 -13.19 -3.07
N GLY A 107 -9.45 -11.86 -3.14
CA GLY A 107 -10.58 -11.14 -3.71
C GLY A 107 -10.59 -11.17 -5.24
N ASP A 108 -11.51 -10.42 -5.84
CA ASP A 108 -11.67 -10.36 -7.30
C ASP A 108 -11.85 -8.92 -7.79
N THR A 109 -11.54 -8.70 -9.07
CA THR A 109 -11.74 -7.43 -9.76
C THR A 109 -12.61 -7.63 -10.99
N TYR A 110 -13.28 -6.56 -11.41
CA TYR A 110 -14.14 -6.57 -12.59
C TYR A 110 -13.92 -5.32 -13.42
N LYS A 111 -14.19 -5.44 -14.71
CA LYS A 111 -14.13 -4.32 -15.63
C LYS A 111 -15.41 -3.49 -15.50
N LEU A 112 -15.27 -2.20 -15.22
CA LEU A 112 -16.36 -1.25 -15.18
C LEU A 112 -16.89 -0.99 -16.61
N LYS A 113 -18.18 -0.79 -16.74
CA LYS A 113 -18.81 -0.51 -18.05
C LYS A 113 -18.24 0.76 -18.71
N PHE A 114 -18.02 1.82 -17.92
CA PHE A 114 -17.53 3.11 -18.41
C PHE A 114 -16.18 3.51 -17.78
N GLY A 115 -15.84 2.94 -16.61
CA GLY A 115 -14.71 3.35 -15.79
C GLY A 115 -14.92 4.74 -15.16
N HIS A 116 -14.04 5.07 -14.21
CA HIS A 116 -14.05 6.40 -13.58
C HIS A 116 -12.86 7.21 -14.12
N ARG A 117 -13.17 8.34 -14.76
CA ARG A 117 -12.18 9.26 -15.31
C ARG A 117 -12.62 10.68 -15.03
N GLY A 118 -11.79 11.40 -14.28
CA GLY A 118 -12.07 12.79 -13.90
C GLY A 118 -11.32 13.22 -12.66
N GLN A 119 -11.31 14.53 -12.43
CA GLN A 119 -10.66 15.15 -11.27
C GLN A 119 -11.67 15.66 -10.23
N ASN A 120 -12.92 15.29 -10.38
CA ASN A 120 -14.06 15.79 -9.59
C ASN A 120 -14.98 14.65 -9.13
N LYS A 121 -14.41 13.49 -8.84
CA LYS A 121 -15.16 12.33 -8.37
C LYS A 121 -15.23 12.29 -6.85
N GLY A 122 -16.45 12.29 -6.31
CA GLY A 122 -16.67 12.16 -4.88
C GLY A 122 -16.39 10.73 -4.38
N CYS A 123 -15.61 10.61 -3.32
CA CYS A 123 -15.41 9.35 -2.58
C CYS A 123 -15.72 9.56 -1.11
N THR A 124 -16.58 8.74 -0.56
CA THR A 124 -16.98 8.79 0.85
C THR A 124 -16.22 7.79 1.67
N GLU A 125 -15.56 8.24 2.73
CA GLU A 125 -14.94 7.37 3.73
C GLU A 125 -16.03 6.79 4.65
N LEU A 126 -16.08 5.46 4.75
CA LEU A 126 -17.18 4.78 5.44
C LEU A 126 -17.16 4.92 6.96
N ASN A 127 -15.99 5.16 7.58
CA ASN A 127 -15.92 5.29 9.03
C ASN A 127 -16.34 6.68 9.52
N THR A 128 -16.00 7.74 8.77
CA THR A 128 -16.23 9.15 9.15
C THR A 128 -17.44 9.74 8.43
N ASN A 129 -17.91 9.08 7.37
CA ASN A 129 -18.93 9.58 6.44
C ASN A 129 -18.53 10.91 5.77
N GLN A 130 -17.23 11.19 5.68
CA GLN A 130 -16.72 12.37 4.98
C GLN A 130 -16.51 12.06 3.50
N THR A 131 -16.90 13.00 2.64
CA THR A 131 -16.71 12.91 1.20
C THR A 131 -15.57 13.80 0.77
N PHE A 132 -14.65 13.23 0.00
CA PHE A 132 -13.48 13.91 -0.58
C PHE A 132 -13.61 13.96 -2.10
N ILE A 133 -13.14 15.05 -2.70
CA ILE A 133 -13.06 15.15 -4.15
C ILE A 133 -11.75 14.47 -4.59
N THR A 134 -11.85 13.52 -5.52
CA THR A 134 -10.75 12.68 -5.93
C THR A 134 -10.44 12.80 -7.43
N SER A 135 -9.18 12.54 -7.77
CA SER A 135 -8.75 12.31 -9.16
C SER A 135 -8.80 10.83 -9.46
N GLN A 136 -9.48 10.43 -10.51
CA GLN A 136 -9.64 9.03 -10.90
C GLN A 136 -9.33 8.81 -12.38
N ASN A 137 -8.69 7.69 -12.68
CA ASN A 137 -8.47 7.21 -14.04
C ASN A 137 -8.29 5.69 -14.04
N HIS A 138 -9.42 4.97 -13.89
CA HIS A 138 -9.40 3.51 -13.89
C HIS A 138 -10.61 2.90 -14.61
N GLY A 139 -10.41 1.71 -15.17
CA GLY A 139 -11.45 0.93 -15.86
C GLY A 139 -11.81 -0.36 -15.14
N TYR A 140 -11.14 -0.66 -14.01
CA TYR A 140 -11.40 -1.82 -13.18
C TYR A 140 -11.69 -1.40 -11.75
N GLY A 141 -12.53 -2.16 -11.05
CA GLY A 141 -12.87 -1.98 -9.65
C GLY A 141 -12.74 -3.28 -8.87
N VAL A 142 -12.62 -3.17 -7.55
CA VAL A 142 -12.63 -4.31 -6.62
C VAL A 142 -14.07 -4.77 -6.43
N LYS A 143 -14.28 -6.09 -6.49
CA LYS A 143 -15.59 -6.72 -6.36
C LYS A 143 -15.97 -6.89 -4.89
N SER A 144 -16.94 -6.10 -4.42
CA SER A 144 -17.26 -5.96 -2.98
C SER A 144 -17.60 -7.28 -2.30
N ASN A 145 -18.39 -8.14 -2.93
CA ASN A 145 -18.81 -9.43 -2.37
C ASN A 145 -17.68 -10.45 -2.21
N THR A 146 -16.48 -10.18 -2.74
CA THR A 146 -15.32 -11.05 -2.61
C THR A 146 -14.40 -10.68 -1.45
N LEU A 147 -14.62 -9.53 -0.80
CA LEU A 147 -13.78 -9.08 0.32
C LEU A 147 -14.04 -9.84 1.63
N ASN A 148 -15.22 -10.41 1.84
CA ASN A 148 -15.66 -10.98 3.12
C ASN A 148 -14.74 -12.06 3.72
N LYS A 149 -13.82 -12.65 2.93
CA LYS A 149 -12.92 -13.72 3.39
C LYS A 149 -11.44 -13.34 3.26
N THR A 150 -11.15 -12.08 2.95
CA THR A 150 -9.80 -11.60 2.66
C THR A 150 -9.11 -10.92 3.85
N GLY A 151 -9.83 -10.64 4.93
CA GLY A 151 -9.38 -9.79 6.03
C GLY A 151 -9.43 -8.29 5.70
N PHE A 152 -9.88 -7.93 4.49
CA PHE A 152 -10.09 -6.54 4.08
C PHE A 152 -11.57 -6.17 4.13
N LYS A 153 -11.81 -4.90 4.41
CA LYS A 153 -13.13 -4.27 4.31
C LYS A 153 -13.07 -3.04 3.40
N ALA A 154 -14.21 -2.67 2.83
CA ALA A 154 -14.34 -1.40 2.14
C ALA A 154 -14.02 -0.25 3.11
N TRP A 155 -13.21 0.71 2.63
CA TRP A 155 -12.82 1.91 3.36
C TRP A 155 -13.38 3.16 2.70
N TYR A 156 -13.28 3.26 1.38
CA TYR A 156 -13.89 4.31 0.57
C TYR A 156 -14.85 3.71 -0.45
N ILE A 157 -15.94 4.43 -0.73
CA ILE A 157 -16.87 4.13 -1.81
C ILE A 157 -17.05 5.36 -2.70
N ASN A 158 -17.30 5.12 -3.97
CA ASN A 158 -17.68 6.17 -4.92
C ASN A 158 -19.08 6.70 -4.55
N SER A 159 -19.22 8.03 -4.51
CA SER A 159 -20.49 8.67 -4.12
C SER A 159 -21.58 8.58 -5.21
N ASP A 160 -21.19 8.29 -6.48
CA ASP A 160 -22.14 8.23 -7.60
C ASP A 160 -22.76 6.82 -7.75
N ASP A 161 -21.94 5.74 -7.57
CA ASP A 161 -22.38 4.38 -7.92
C ASP A 161 -22.04 3.32 -6.84
N ASN A 162 -21.52 3.73 -5.69
CA ASN A 162 -21.13 2.86 -4.56
C ASN A 162 -20.08 1.80 -4.91
N THR A 163 -19.31 1.95 -5.97
CA THR A 163 -18.15 1.10 -6.23
C THR A 163 -17.08 1.30 -5.16
N ILE A 164 -16.29 0.25 -4.90
CA ILE A 164 -15.20 0.33 -3.91
C ILE A 164 -14.08 1.23 -4.44
N GLU A 165 -13.77 2.26 -3.67
CA GLU A 165 -12.70 3.23 -3.95
C GLU A 165 -11.54 3.17 -2.95
N GLY A 166 -11.60 2.26 -2.00
CA GLY A 166 -10.52 1.96 -1.08
C GLY A 166 -10.84 0.76 -0.21
N ILE A 167 -9.80 0.03 0.16
CA ILE A 167 -9.87 -1.10 1.08
C ILE A 167 -8.85 -0.94 2.21
N LYS A 168 -9.19 -1.45 3.39
CA LYS A 168 -8.32 -1.45 4.56
C LYS A 168 -8.36 -2.81 5.22
N HIS A 169 -7.19 -3.34 5.62
CA HIS A 169 -7.13 -4.59 6.36
C HIS A 169 -7.56 -4.36 7.82
N GLU A 170 -8.28 -5.33 8.40
CA GLU A 170 -8.88 -5.20 9.72
C GLU A 170 -7.86 -5.24 10.86
N SER A 171 -6.73 -5.93 10.68
CA SER A 171 -5.71 -6.15 11.72
C SER A 171 -4.27 -5.87 11.30
N LYS A 172 -3.99 -5.79 9.98
CA LYS A 172 -2.63 -5.52 9.46
C LYS A 172 -2.51 -4.05 9.03
N PRO A 173 -1.31 -3.46 9.03
CA PRO A 173 -1.10 -2.07 8.61
C PRO A 173 -1.14 -1.92 7.09
N ILE A 174 -2.23 -2.34 6.46
CA ILE A 174 -2.40 -2.34 5.00
C ILE A 174 -3.61 -1.51 4.63
N ILE A 175 -3.39 -0.49 3.81
CA ILE A 175 -4.42 0.39 3.25
C ILE A 175 -4.25 0.52 1.74
N ALA A 176 -5.33 0.70 1.02
CA ALA A 176 -5.26 0.94 -0.41
C ALA A 176 -6.43 1.81 -0.89
N VAL A 177 -6.16 2.62 -1.91
CA VAL A 177 -7.14 3.51 -2.52
C VAL A 177 -7.15 3.35 -4.03
N GLN A 178 -8.34 3.45 -4.63
CA GLN A 178 -8.54 3.31 -6.06
C GLN A 178 -8.29 4.62 -6.80
N PHE A 179 -8.54 5.74 -6.14
CA PHE A 179 -8.25 7.08 -6.65
C PHE A 179 -6.75 7.42 -6.55
N HIS A 180 -6.37 8.57 -7.08
CA HIS A 180 -4.99 9.07 -7.12
C HIS A 180 -4.74 10.12 -6.03
N PRO A 181 -4.30 9.73 -4.80
CA PRO A 181 -4.06 10.67 -3.70
C PRO A 181 -2.85 11.55 -3.93
N GLU A 182 -1.95 11.15 -4.85
CA GLU A 182 -0.74 11.89 -5.19
C GLU A 182 -1.03 13.20 -5.93
N ALA A 183 -2.27 13.42 -6.37
CA ALA A 183 -2.72 14.55 -7.18
C ALA A 183 -1.74 14.84 -8.35
N SER A 184 -1.74 15.88 -9.03
CA SER A 184 -0.89 16.27 -10.16
C SER A 184 -1.56 15.97 -11.51
N PRO A 185 -2.42 16.89 -11.91
CA PRO A 185 -2.90 18.04 -11.16
C PRO A 185 -3.89 17.62 -10.05
N GLY A 186 -4.24 18.53 -9.14
CA GLY A 186 -5.19 18.28 -8.03
C GLY A 186 -6.45 17.49 -8.39
N PRO A 187 -7.39 17.34 -7.46
CA PRO A 187 -7.46 17.99 -6.15
C PRO A 187 -6.45 17.44 -5.13
N TYR A 188 -6.17 18.25 -4.10
CA TYR A 188 -5.22 17.88 -3.03
C TYR A 188 -5.89 17.31 -1.78
N ASP A 189 -7.20 17.14 -1.81
CA ASP A 189 -8.04 16.71 -0.68
C ASP A 189 -7.60 15.37 -0.09
N CYS A 190 -6.97 14.51 -0.91
CA CYS A 190 -6.61 13.15 -0.54
C CYS A 190 -5.13 12.96 -0.15
N LEU A 191 -4.35 14.04 0.02
CA LEU A 191 -2.96 13.93 0.47
C LEU A 191 -2.82 13.26 1.85
N HIS A 192 -3.85 13.34 2.70
CA HIS A 192 -3.92 12.66 3.99
C HIS A 192 -3.74 11.13 3.93
N ILE A 193 -3.89 10.52 2.75
CA ILE A 193 -3.59 9.08 2.56
C ILE A 193 -2.10 8.80 2.76
N PHE A 194 -1.21 9.70 2.29
CA PHE A 194 0.23 9.56 2.55
C PHE A 194 0.56 9.79 4.02
N GLU A 195 -0.13 10.72 4.70
CA GLU A 195 0.02 10.96 6.14
C GLU A 195 -0.44 9.74 6.94
N SER A 196 -1.57 9.13 6.56
CA SER A 196 -2.06 7.88 7.15
C SER A 196 -1.07 6.74 6.98
N PHE A 197 -0.47 6.60 5.80
CA PHE A 197 0.56 5.60 5.56
C PHE A 197 1.82 5.87 6.38
N LYS A 198 2.27 7.13 6.47
CA LYS A 198 3.39 7.54 7.31
C LYS A 198 3.16 7.16 8.78
N ALA A 199 1.97 7.44 9.30
CA ALA A 199 1.61 7.07 10.67
C ALA A 199 1.70 5.55 10.92
N LEU A 200 1.27 4.72 9.96
CA LEU A 200 1.43 3.26 10.04
C LEU A 200 2.91 2.85 10.08
N VAL A 201 3.76 3.49 9.27
CA VAL A 201 5.22 3.22 9.24
C VAL A 201 5.87 3.57 10.57
N GLU A 202 5.55 4.73 11.15
CA GLU A 202 6.10 5.20 12.42
C GLU A 202 5.64 4.33 13.60
N GLN A 203 4.37 3.92 13.64
CA GLN A 203 3.83 3.01 14.66
C GLN A 203 4.51 1.64 14.61
N ASN A 204 4.71 1.08 13.42
CA ASN A 204 5.40 -0.20 13.26
C ASN A 204 6.85 -0.13 13.74
N GLY A 205 7.57 0.93 13.43
CA GLY A 205 8.93 1.16 13.89
C GLY A 205 9.06 1.32 15.41
N SER A 206 8.04 1.87 16.08
CA SER A 206 7.98 1.98 17.53
C SER A 206 7.77 0.63 18.22
N ASN A 207 6.92 -0.22 17.64
CA ASN A 207 6.68 -1.58 18.13
C ASN A 207 7.94 -2.47 17.98
N GLU A 208 8.68 -2.36 16.87
CA GLU A 208 9.94 -3.08 16.69
C GLU A 208 10.98 -2.70 17.76
N LYS A 209 11.09 -1.42 18.11
CA LYS A 209 12.01 -0.95 19.16
C LYS A 209 11.61 -1.45 20.55
N SER A 210 10.32 -1.48 20.90
CA SER A 210 9.86 -1.99 22.18
C SER A 210 10.14 -3.49 22.35
N ILE A 211 9.87 -4.30 21.32
CA ILE A 211 10.16 -5.74 21.30
C ILE A 211 11.68 -6.01 21.42
N GLN A 212 12.50 -5.16 20.82
CA GLN A 212 13.97 -5.29 20.90
C GLN A 212 14.52 -4.95 22.30
N ILE A 213 13.95 -3.94 22.96
CA ILE A 213 14.26 -3.57 24.34
C ILE A 213 13.87 -4.69 25.32
N ASP A 214 12.69 -5.30 25.15
CA ASP A 214 12.25 -6.42 25.97
C ASP A 214 13.11 -7.66 25.80
N ARG A 215 13.60 -7.95 24.60
CA ARG A 215 14.55 -9.04 24.34
C ARG A 215 15.94 -8.81 24.95
N VAL A 216 16.40 -7.56 25.01
CA VAL A 216 17.69 -7.20 25.64
C VAL A 216 17.56 -7.23 27.17
N ASN A 217 16.43 -6.78 27.71
CA ASN A 217 16.18 -6.75 29.15
C ASN A 217 15.72 -8.10 29.74
N GLY A 218 15.14 -8.99 28.92
CA GLY A 218 14.70 -10.35 29.31
C GLY A 218 15.80 -11.40 29.37
N GLY A 219 17.05 -11.07 29.01
CA GLY A 219 18.20 -11.98 28.98
C GLY A 219 18.91 -12.23 30.32
N GLY A 220 18.28 -11.95 31.45
CA GLY A 220 18.90 -12.12 32.76
C GLY A 220 17.99 -12.81 33.77
N LYS A 221 18.38 -14.07 34.11
CA LYS A 221 17.97 -14.88 35.29
C LYS A 221 16.88 -15.92 35.08
N ILE A 222 17.27 -17.07 34.58
CA ILE A 222 16.74 -18.37 35.06
C ILE A 222 17.74 -18.89 36.11
N PHE A 223 17.52 -18.56 37.38
CA PHE A 223 18.12 -19.29 38.51
C PHE A 223 17.12 -20.36 38.96
N GLN A 224 17.40 -21.60 38.61
CA GLN A 224 16.79 -22.76 39.25
C GLN A 224 17.08 -22.73 40.75
N ARG A 225 16.05 -22.62 41.56
CA ARG A 225 16.09 -23.06 42.97
C ARG A 225 15.70 -24.53 43.04
N MET A 226 16.66 -25.38 43.12
CA MET A 226 16.51 -26.69 43.75
C MET A 226 16.41 -26.46 45.27
N LYS A 227 15.40 -27.01 45.89
CA LYS A 227 15.29 -27.17 47.34
C LYS A 227 15.48 -28.64 47.68
N PRO A 228 15.98 -28.90 48.92
CA PRO A 228 16.44 -30.21 49.39
C PRO A 228 15.35 -31.23 49.59
#